data_352b691065515bc04b19c53d5b3b5ce1
#
_entry.id   352b691065515bc04b19c53d5b3b5ce1
#
_cell.length_a   1.000
_cell.length_b   1.000
_cell.length_c   1.000
_cell.angle_alpha   90.00
_cell.angle_beta   90.00
_cell.angle_gamma   90.00
#
_symmetry.space_group_name_H-M   'P 1'
#
loop_
_entity.id
_entity.type
_entity.pdbx_description
1 polymer ?
#
loop_
_entity_poly.entity_id
_entity_poly.type
_entity_poly.pdbx_seq_one_letter_code
_entity_poly.pdbx_strand_id
1 'polypeptide(L)'
;YVEASRGCPFKCEFCLSALDKTAWAFDADQFLAALAALYQRGARNFKFVDRTFNLKIDASVRILQFFLDRMAAQPEAPLQLHFEVVPDHLPERLKAMLAQFPPGVLQLEVGIQSFNPEVQQRIARKQDNATTAENLRWLVEHSHAHLHTDLIFGLPGETWQSFAQGFDRLHALRPHEIQLGVLKRLRGTPLARRSRPGQPAEFAMVYDAQPPYTVQQTGAVDHEEVKDFLRLARYWDLLANSGRFARSMELLLQGESAFAAFAGFANWLWRTTQDTAGLTPERLVDALSTYLCAQRGLPETVVRDALLADYVGSGARASPAALRGCLPRSAPASGKPAGGERQ
;
A
#
# COMPACT_ATOMS: atom_id res chain seq x y z
N TYR A 1 18.67 6.06 1.87
CA TYR A 1 17.65 7.10 2.02
C TYR A 1 18.27 8.42 1.60
N VAL A 2 17.51 9.21 0.79
CA VAL A 2 17.92 10.53 0.30
C VAL A 2 16.76 11.51 0.45
N GLU A 3 17.08 12.81 0.55
CA GLU A 3 16.08 13.87 0.70
C GLU A 3 16.46 15.03 -0.23
N ALA A 4 15.61 15.35 -1.20
CA ALA A 4 15.81 16.46 -2.13
C ALA A 4 15.10 17.73 -1.67
N SER A 5 14.10 17.60 -0.80
CA SER A 5 13.37 18.71 -0.21
C SER A 5 12.89 18.36 1.20
N ARG A 6 12.73 19.37 2.04
CA ARG A 6 12.26 19.21 3.42
C ARG A 6 10.98 19.98 3.66
N GLY A 7 10.11 19.41 4.52
CA GLY A 7 8.83 19.99 4.88
C GLY A 7 7.69 19.59 3.91
N CYS A 8 6.50 20.08 4.19
CA CYS A 8 5.31 19.84 3.40
C CYS A 8 4.36 21.05 3.48
N PRO A 9 3.91 21.64 2.37
CA PRO A 9 3.03 22.80 2.40
C PRO A 9 1.59 22.45 2.77
N PHE A 10 1.24 21.16 2.71
CA PHE A 10 -0.08 20.67 3.09
C PHE A 10 -0.22 20.61 4.61
N LYS A 11 -1.44 20.87 5.09
CA LYS A 11 -1.71 21.02 6.52
C LYS A 11 -2.60 19.90 7.05
N CYS A 12 -2.43 18.68 6.54
CA CYS A 12 -3.22 17.53 6.99
C CYS A 12 -3.09 17.35 8.50
N GLU A 13 -4.19 17.49 9.23
CA GLU A 13 -4.19 17.61 10.70
C GLU A 13 -3.68 16.37 11.45
N PHE A 14 -3.71 15.21 10.83
CA PHE A 14 -3.20 13.95 11.39
C PHE A 14 -1.68 13.77 11.20
N CYS A 15 -1.04 14.58 10.34
CA CYS A 15 0.32 14.36 9.90
C CYS A 15 1.34 15.21 10.68
N LEU A 16 2.49 14.62 11.04
CA LEU A 16 3.59 15.35 11.68
C LEU A 16 4.20 16.41 10.78
N SER A 17 4.18 16.22 9.47
CA SER A 17 4.70 17.19 8.50
C SER A 17 3.92 18.50 8.49
N ALA A 18 2.67 18.51 9.00
CA ALA A 18 1.88 19.74 9.18
C ALA A 18 2.43 20.67 10.28
N LEU A 19 3.37 20.19 11.10
CA LEU A 19 4.03 20.98 12.14
C LEU A 19 5.08 21.93 11.55
N ASP A 20 5.71 21.55 10.45
CA ASP A 20 6.57 22.42 9.67
C ASP A 20 5.78 22.98 8.48
N LYS A 21 5.56 24.29 8.51
CA LYS A 21 4.78 24.99 7.47
C LYS A 21 5.62 25.38 6.26
N THR A 22 6.90 25.11 6.32
CA THR A 22 7.84 25.41 5.23
C THR A 22 7.97 24.19 4.32
N ALA A 23 8.17 24.44 3.04
CA ALA A 23 8.60 23.43 2.08
C ALA A 23 9.67 24.06 1.21
N TRP A 24 10.89 23.60 1.38
CA TRP A 24 12.04 24.14 0.68
C TRP A 24 12.88 23.01 0.07
N ALA A 25 13.31 23.23 -1.16
CA ALA A 25 14.19 22.31 -1.86
C ALA A 25 15.64 22.61 -1.51
N PHE A 26 16.46 21.59 -1.45
CA PHE A 26 17.91 21.74 -1.43
C PHE A 26 18.41 22.24 -2.79
N ASP A 27 19.63 22.75 -2.81
CA ASP A 27 20.27 23.13 -4.08
C ASP A 27 20.34 21.90 -5.01
N ALA A 28 19.75 22.03 -6.19
CA ALA A 28 19.56 20.89 -7.08
C ALA A 28 20.89 20.37 -7.65
N ASP A 29 21.89 21.25 -7.90
CA ASP A 29 23.17 20.85 -8.47
C ASP A 29 24.00 20.10 -7.43
N GLN A 30 24.01 20.59 -6.18
CA GLN A 30 24.67 19.91 -5.06
C GLN A 30 24.02 18.57 -4.77
N PHE A 31 22.68 18.50 -4.80
CA PHE A 31 21.94 17.26 -4.57
C PHE A 31 22.23 16.22 -5.66
N LEU A 32 22.22 16.61 -6.95
CA LEU A 32 22.54 15.72 -8.07
C LEU A 32 24.01 15.25 -8.02
N ALA A 33 24.93 16.12 -7.62
CA ALA A 33 26.33 15.73 -7.41
C ALA A 33 26.46 14.67 -6.29
N ALA A 34 25.73 14.84 -5.18
CA ALA A 34 25.68 13.84 -4.11
C ALA A 34 25.08 12.51 -4.56
N LEU A 35 23.97 12.54 -5.33
CA LEU A 35 23.40 11.33 -5.96
C LEU A 35 24.41 10.64 -6.87
N ALA A 36 25.14 11.38 -7.68
CA ALA A 36 26.17 10.83 -8.57
C ALA A 36 27.27 10.13 -7.78
N ALA A 37 27.74 10.72 -6.69
CA ALA A 37 28.73 10.12 -5.80
C ALA A 37 28.22 8.82 -5.15
N LEU A 38 26.94 8.79 -4.69
CA LEU A 38 26.33 7.57 -4.14
C LEU A 38 26.21 6.48 -5.21
N TYR A 39 25.77 6.84 -6.41
CA TYR A 39 25.63 5.89 -7.52
C TYR A 39 26.99 5.30 -7.94
N GLN A 40 28.06 6.11 -8.01
CA GLN A 40 29.44 5.67 -8.28
C GLN A 40 29.97 4.73 -7.20
N ARG A 41 29.57 4.91 -5.95
CA ARG A 41 29.89 4.02 -4.83
C ARG A 41 29.08 2.73 -4.81
N GLY A 42 28.23 2.50 -5.80
CA GLY A 42 27.45 1.27 -5.97
C GLY A 42 26.02 1.30 -5.43
N ALA A 43 25.51 2.44 -4.95
CA ALA A 43 24.09 2.54 -4.56
C ALA A 43 23.19 2.34 -5.78
N ARG A 44 22.17 1.48 -5.63
CA ARG A 44 21.20 1.16 -6.69
C ARG A 44 19.74 1.21 -6.21
N ASN A 45 19.54 1.28 -4.91
CA ASN A 45 18.22 1.43 -4.29
C ASN A 45 18.17 2.79 -3.58
N PHE A 46 17.28 3.69 -4.04
CA PHE A 46 17.13 5.03 -3.52
C PHE A 46 15.70 5.22 -3.02
N LYS A 47 15.54 5.36 -1.71
CA LYS A 47 14.28 5.76 -1.11
C LYS A 47 14.33 7.23 -0.77
N PHE A 48 13.50 8.02 -1.46
CA PHE A 48 13.32 9.43 -1.17
C PHE A 48 12.40 9.59 0.04
N VAL A 49 12.83 10.39 1.01
CA VAL A 49 12.04 10.69 2.22
C VAL A 49 11.36 12.06 2.16
N ASP A 50 11.37 12.66 0.98
CA ASP A 50 10.58 13.84 0.65
C ASP A 50 9.10 13.54 0.86
N ARG A 51 8.40 14.36 1.64
CA ARG A 51 6.96 14.18 1.91
C ARG A 51 6.06 14.45 0.71
N THR A 52 6.60 15.06 -0.33
CA THR A 52 5.90 15.34 -1.59
C THR A 52 6.96 15.55 -2.67
N PHE A 53 7.37 14.49 -3.31
CA PHE A 53 8.38 14.54 -4.36
C PHE A 53 7.97 15.44 -5.53
N ASN A 54 6.70 15.40 -5.93
CA ASN A 54 6.16 16.14 -7.06
C ASN A 54 5.70 17.57 -6.73
N LEU A 55 6.20 18.17 -5.65
CA LEU A 55 5.87 19.55 -5.30
C LEU A 55 6.59 20.57 -6.20
N LYS A 56 7.85 20.32 -6.51
CA LYS A 56 8.71 21.18 -7.34
C LYS A 56 9.05 20.45 -8.64
N ILE A 57 8.18 20.58 -9.64
CA ILE A 57 8.23 19.79 -10.87
C ILE A 57 9.59 19.87 -11.57
N ASP A 58 10.24 21.05 -11.65
CA ASP A 58 11.55 21.19 -12.28
C ASP A 58 12.63 20.36 -11.56
N ALA A 59 12.63 20.35 -10.22
CA ALA A 59 13.55 19.54 -9.45
C ALA A 59 13.27 18.04 -9.66
N SER A 60 12.00 17.65 -9.61
CA SER A 60 11.57 16.26 -9.83
C SER A 60 11.99 15.75 -11.20
N VAL A 61 11.76 16.54 -12.25
CA VAL A 61 12.15 16.19 -13.62
C VAL A 61 13.67 16.04 -13.74
N ARG A 62 14.45 16.94 -13.14
CA ARG A 62 15.93 16.84 -13.15
C ARG A 62 16.42 15.57 -12.43
N ILE A 63 15.81 15.20 -11.33
CA ILE A 63 16.14 13.97 -10.58
C ILE A 63 15.78 12.73 -11.40
N LEU A 64 14.59 12.68 -11.99
CA LEU A 64 14.19 11.56 -12.84
C LEU A 64 15.09 11.43 -14.07
N GLN A 65 15.42 12.56 -14.74
CA GLN A 65 16.37 12.57 -15.86
C GLN A 65 17.74 12.02 -15.47
N PHE A 66 18.26 12.41 -14.30
CA PHE A 66 19.53 11.88 -13.80
C PHE A 66 19.52 10.34 -13.77
N PHE A 67 18.43 9.71 -13.29
CA PHE A 67 18.34 8.27 -13.23
C PHE A 67 18.13 7.63 -14.62
N LEU A 68 17.34 8.25 -15.50
CA LEU A 68 17.19 7.79 -16.88
C LEU A 68 18.54 7.79 -17.64
N ASP A 69 19.35 8.83 -17.47
CA ASP A 69 20.69 8.91 -18.07
C ASP A 69 21.61 7.80 -17.53
N ARG A 70 21.52 7.47 -16.23
CA ARG A 70 22.29 6.37 -15.63
C ARG A 70 21.86 5.00 -16.15
N MET A 71 20.56 4.80 -16.30
CA MET A 71 20.01 3.57 -16.89
C MET A 71 20.42 3.42 -18.36
N ALA A 72 20.39 4.49 -19.13
CA ALA A 72 20.85 4.47 -20.53
C ALA A 72 22.36 4.12 -20.63
N ALA A 73 23.17 4.63 -19.70
CA ALA A 73 24.61 4.35 -19.65
C ALA A 73 24.93 2.94 -19.12
N GLN A 74 24.08 2.35 -18.29
CA GLN A 74 24.28 1.02 -17.66
C GLN A 74 22.94 0.25 -17.63
N PRO A 75 22.43 -0.24 -18.77
CA PRO A 75 21.10 -0.87 -18.85
C PRO A 75 20.93 -2.11 -17.97
N GLU A 76 22.00 -2.87 -17.75
CA GLU A 76 21.99 -4.11 -16.94
C GLU A 76 22.09 -3.85 -15.43
N ALA A 77 22.38 -2.61 -15.01
CA ALA A 77 22.50 -2.31 -13.59
C ALA A 77 21.10 -2.23 -12.95
N PRO A 78 20.82 -3.03 -11.89
CA PRO A 78 19.54 -2.93 -11.20
C PRO A 78 19.38 -1.53 -10.61
N LEU A 79 18.18 -0.97 -10.69
CA LEU A 79 17.85 0.31 -10.09
C LEU A 79 16.46 0.25 -9.47
N GLN A 80 16.31 0.76 -8.26
CA GLN A 80 15.03 0.89 -7.58
C GLN A 80 14.90 2.29 -6.99
N LEU A 81 13.80 2.94 -7.29
CA LEU A 81 13.49 4.30 -6.89
C LEU A 81 12.13 4.33 -6.21
N HIS A 82 12.08 4.92 -5.02
CA HIS A 82 10.84 5.06 -4.27
C HIS A 82 10.58 6.54 -3.96
N PHE A 83 9.37 7.02 -4.29
CA PHE A 83 8.95 8.40 -4.06
C PHE A 83 7.57 8.46 -3.42
N GLU A 84 7.38 9.43 -2.49
CA GLU A 84 6.04 9.81 -2.01
C GLU A 84 5.50 10.95 -2.89
N VAL A 85 4.30 10.82 -3.44
CA VAL A 85 3.68 11.78 -4.34
C VAL A 85 2.28 12.19 -3.92
N VAL A 86 1.91 13.42 -4.24
CA VAL A 86 0.53 13.92 -4.12
C VAL A 86 -0.22 13.56 -5.41
N PRO A 87 -1.37 12.85 -5.31
CA PRO A 87 -2.01 12.25 -6.48
C PRO A 87 -2.66 13.24 -7.45
N ASP A 88 -3.12 14.40 -6.96
CA ASP A 88 -3.80 15.41 -7.76
C ASP A 88 -2.86 16.47 -8.38
N HIS A 89 -1.55 16.29 -8.21
CA HIS A 89 -0.53 17.18 -8.78
C HIS A 89 0.46 16.41 -9.66
N LEU A 90 0.00 15.97 -10.83
CA LEU A 90 0.79 15.18 -11.78
C LEU A 90 0.72 15.80 -13.20
N PRO A 91 1.45 16.91 -13.47
CA PRO A 91 1.40 17.57 -14.76
C PRO A 91 2.02 16.71 -15.88
N GLU A 92 1.63 16.96 -17.12
CA GLU A 92 2.03 16.16 -18.29
C GLU A 92 3.54 16.00 -18.43
N ARG A 93 4.31 17.03 -18.09
CA ARG A 93 5.78 16.97 -18.12
C ARG A 93 6.32 15.89 -17.14
N LEU A 94 5.72 15.74 -15.97
CA LEU A 94 6.12 14.72 -15.01
C LEU A 94 5.65 13.33 -15.46
N LYS A 95 4.43 13.22 -15.97
CA LYS A 95 3.90 11.99 -16.57
C LYS A 95 4.83 11.47 -17.67
N ALA A 96 5.24 12.34 -18.60
CA ALA A 96 6.16 11.99 -19.68
C ALA A 96 7.51 11.43 -19.20
N MET A 97 7.98 11.89 -18.03
CA MET A 97 9.19 11.35 -17.40
C MET A 97 8.93 9.97 -16.77
N LEU A 98 7.84 9.82 -16.02
CA LEU A 98 7.50 8.57 -15.32
C LEU A 98 7.25 7.41 -16.31
N ALA A 99 6.65 7.70 -17.47
CA ALA A 99 6.38 6.72 -18.51
C ALA A 99 7.63 6.10 -19.16
N GLN A 100 8.81 6.71 -19.00
CA GLN A 100 10.06 6.22 -19.59
C GLN A 100 10.74 5.13 -18.76
N PHE A 101 10.34 4.93 -17.51
CA PHE A 101 10.96 3.94 -16.65
C PHE A 101 10.41 2.53 -16.93
N PRO A 102 11.28 1.52 -17.04
CA PRO A 102 10.84 0.14 -17.24
C PRO A 102 10.23 -0.47 -15.97
N PRO A 103 9.55 -1.62 -16.08
CA PRO A 103 9.02 -2.36 -14.92
C PRO A 103 10.06 -2.64 -13.84
N GLY A 104 9.65 -2.57 -12.58
CA GLY A 104 10.48 -2.91 -11.42
C GLY A 104 11.42 -1.80 -10.93
N VAL A 105 11.46 -0.64 -11.61
CA VAL A 105 12.34 0.48 -11.21
C VAL A 105 11.63 1.47 -10.30
N LEU A 106 10.42 1.91 -10.66
CA LEU A 106 9.70 2.93 -9.90
C LEU A 106 8.72 2.32 -8.92
N GLN A 107 8.73 2.80 -7.69
CA GLN A 107 7.67 2.65 -6.70
C GLN A 107 7.18 4.04 -6.28
N LEU A 108 5.87 4.26 -6.39
CA LEU A 108 5.22 5.49 -5.97
C LEU A 108 4.29 5.21 -4.79
N GLU A 109 4.55 5.85 -3.67
CA GLU A 109 3.66 5.87 -2.51
C GLU A 109 2.70 7.05 -2.65
N VAL A 110 1.40 6.75 -2.72
CA VAL A 110 0.36 7.71 -3.05
C VAL A 110 -0.66 7.80 -1.93
N GLY A 111 -0.52 8.79 -1.09
CA GLY A 111 -1.44 9.00 0.02
C GLY A 111 -2.80 9.53 -0.46
N ILE A 112 -3.84 8.71 -0.40
CA ILE A 112 -5.24 9.11 -0.64
C ILE A 112 -5.90 9.50 0.68
N GLN A 113 -5.75 8.67 1.68
CA GLN A 113 -6.25 8.75 3.05
C GLN A 113 -7.78 8.55 3.15
N SER A 114 -8.58 9.32 2.43
CA SER A 114 -10.03 9.16 2.29
C SER A 114 -10.51 9.81 0.99
N PHE A 115 -11.53 9.26 0.36
CA PHE A 115 -12.26 9.88 -0.75
C PHE A 115 -13.50 10.67 -0.29
N ASN A 116 -13.82 10.66 1.01
CA ASN A 116 -14.95 11.40 1.55
C ASN A 116 -14.61 12.89 1.68
N PRO A 117 -15.29 13.81 0.94
CA PRO A 117 -14.98 15.24 0.95
C PRO A 117 -15.14 15.89 2.33
N GLU A 118 -16.13 15.42 3.13
CA GLU A 118 -16.34 15.97 4.48
C GLU A 118 -15.20 15.57 5.43
N VAL A 119 -14.72 14.32 5.32
CA VAL A 119 -13.55 13.85 6.08
C VAL A 119 -12.31 14.64 5.66
N GLN A 120 -12.08 14.81 4.36
CA GLN A 120 -10.98 15.61 3.83
C GLN A 120 -11.00 17.03 4.40
N GLN A 121 -12.18 17.66 4.45
CA GLN A 121 -12.35 18.99 5.03
C GLN A 121 -11.99 19.00 6.53
N ARG A 122 -12.48 18.01 7.31
CA ARG A 122 -12.22 17.91 8.76
C ARG A 122 -10.76 17.74 9.09
N ILE A 123 -9.99 17.04 8.25
CA ILE A 123 -8.55 16.83 8.42
C ILE A 123 -7.69 17.86 7.68
N ALA A 124 -8.29 18.94 7.18
CA ALA A 124 -7.64 19.98 6.39
C ALA A 124 -6.83 19.44 5.18
N ARG A 125 -7.28 18.35 4.58
CA ARG A 125 -6.68 17.76 3.37
C ARG A 125 -7.32 18.38 2.13
N LYS A 126 -6.54 19.12 1.39
CA LYS A 126 -6.93 19.63 0.07
C LYS A 126 -6.57 18.59 -0.98
N GLN A 127 -7.57 17.94 -1.55
CA GLN A 127 -7.41 16.93 -2.58
C GLN A 127 -8.57 17.01 -3.57
N ASP A 128 -8.25 17.07 -4.86
CA ASP A 128 -9.23 16.88 -5.92
C ASP A 128 -9.40 15.39 -6.21
N ASN A 129 -10.56 14.84 -5.85
CA ASN A 129 -10.84 13.41 -6.00
C ASN A 129 -11.03 12.98 -7.45
N ALA A 130 -11.44 13.86 -8.35
CA ALA A 130 -11.59 13.56 -9.77
C ALA A 130 -10.20 13.50 -10.43
N THR A 131 -9.41 14.54 -10.27
CA THR A 131 -8.03 14.61 -10.76
C THR A 131 -7.16 13.48 -10.16
N THR A 132 -7.35 13.16 -8.88
CA THR A 132 -6.69 12.00 -8.24
C THR A 132 -7.01 10.70 -8.98
N ALA A 133 -8.29 10.44 -9.25
CA ALA A 133 -8.70 9.21 -9.93
C ALA A 133 -8.20 9.15 -11.38
N GLU A 134 -8.21 10.27 -12.09
CA GLU A 134 -7.66 10.37 -13.45
C GLU A 134 -6.15 10.10 -13.48
N ASN A 135 -5.41 10.71 -12.57
CA ASN A 135 -3.95 10.52 -12.49
C ASN A 135 -3.57 9.10 -12.08
N LEU A 136 -4.29 8.49 -11.13
CA LEU A 136 -4.06 7.09 -10.76
C LEU A 136 -4.34 6.14 -11.94
N ARG A 137 -5.44 6.36 -12.67
CA ARG A 137 -5.74 5.57 -13.86
C ARG A 137 -4.64 5.73 -14.92
N TRP A 138 -4.21 6.97 -15.14
CA TRP A 138 -3.12 7.24 -16.07
C TRP A 138 -1.83 6.51 -15.67
N LEU A 139 -1.45 6.54 -14.37
CA LEU A 139 -0.26 5.84 -13.87
C LEU A 139 -0.35 4.33 -14.09
N VAL A 140 -1.51 3.71 -13.86
CA VAL A 140 -1.73 2.28 -14.08
C VAL A 140 -1.64 1.92 -15.57
N GLU A 141 -2.20 2.75 -16.44
CA GLU A 141 -2.32 2.45 -17.88
C GLU A 141 -1.09 2.83 -18.71
N HIS A 142 -0.35 3.86 -18.27
CA HIS A 142 0.71 4.48 -19.11
C HIS A 142 2.09 4.50 -18.44
N SER A 143 2.22 3.98 -17.23
CA SER A 143 3.51 3.85 -16.59
C SER A 143 3.74 2.42 -16.10
N HIS A 144 4.99 2.08 -15.79
CA HIS A 144 5.34 0.81 -15.13
C HIS A 144 5.63 0.99 -13.65
N ALA A 145 5.22 2.12 -13.08
CA ALA A 145 5.43 2.39 -11.67
C ALA A 145 4.59 1.45 -10.80
N HIS A 146 5.21 0.85 -9.80
CA HIS A 146 4.49 0.11 -8.77
C HIS A 146 3.78 1.10 -7.85
N LEU A 147 2.46 1.08 -7.83
CA LEU A 147 1.63 2.02 -7.06
C LEU A 147 1.26 1.41 -5.72
N HIS A 148 1.74 2.03 -4.65
CA HIS A 148 1.35 1.78 -3.27
C HIS A 148 0.45 2.93 -2.83
N THR A 149 -0.81 2.65 -2.55
CA THR A 149 -1.82 3.66 -2.20
C THR A 149 -2.30 3.50 -0.77
N ASP A 150 -2.53 4.60 -0.05
CA ASP A 150 -2.87 4.57 1.37
C ASP A 150 -4.29 5.07 1.63
N LEU A 151 -5.03 4.33 2.45
CA LEU A 151 -6.28 4.75 3.09
C LEU A 151 -6.12 4.69 4.61
N ILE A 152 -6.73 5.64 5.34
CA ILE A 152 -6.71 5.68 6.79
C ILE A 152 -8.11 5.53 7.34
N PHE A 153 -8.36 4.47 8.10
CA PHE A 153 -9.58 4.25 8.86
C PHE A 153 -9.54 4.97 10.21
N GLY A 154 -10.72 5.44 10.67
CA GLY A 154 -10.85 6.13 11.94
C GLY A 154 -10.52 7.61 11.89
N LEU A 155 -10.50 8.23 10.71
CA LEU A 155 -10.46 9.69 10.56
C LEU A 155 -11.76 10.33 11.10
N PRO A 156 -11.73 11.60 11.56
CA PRO A 156 -12.91 12.26 12.10
C PRO A 156 -14.09 12.30 11.13
N GLY A 157 -15.21 11.68 11.52
CA GLY A 157 -16.42 11.58 10.72
C GLY A 157 -16.39 10.54 9.59
N GLU A 158 -15.31 9.76 9.46
CA GLU A 158 -15.28 8.60 8.57
C GLU A 158 -16.10 7.46 9.19
N THR A 159 -17.13 7.01 8.51
CA THR A 159 -17.92 5.84 8.90
C THR A 159 -17.40 4.59 8.20
N TRP A 160 -17.77 3.42 8.71
CA TRP A 160 -17.48 2.15 8.02
C TRP A 160 -17.96 2.16 6.56
N GLN A 161 -19.17 2.66 6.33
CA GLN A 161 -19.76 2.72 5.00
C GLN A 161 -19.03 3.70 4.07
N SER A 162 -18.66 4.90 4.54
CA SER A 162 -17.94 5.86 3.70
C SER A 162 -16.53 5.39 3.38
N PHE A 163 -15.88 4.71 4.33
CA PHE A 163 -14.59 4.06 4.08
C PHE A 163 -14.70 2.95 3.04
N ALA A 164 -15.72 2.08 3.16
CA ALA A 164 -15.98 1.01 2.19
C ALA A 164 -16.15 1.56 0.76
N GLN A 165 -16.94 2.62 0.59
CA GLN A 165 -17.12 3.29 -0.70
C GLN A 165 -15.79 3.88 -1.24
N GLY A 166 -14.99 4.49 -0.36
CA GLY A 166 -13.65 4.99 -0.71
C GLY A 166 -12.70 3.90 -1.15
N PHE A 167 -12.72 2.77 -0.43
CA PHE A 167 -11.95 1.59 -0.79
C PHE A 167 -12.38 1.02 -2.15
N ASP A 168 -13.68 0.82 -2.39
CA ASP A 168 -14.19 0.28 -3.65
C ASP A 168 -13.83 1.20 -4.82
N ARG A 169 -13.93 2.51 -4.63
CA ARG A 169 -13.48 3.49 -5.61
C ARG A 169 -11.99 3.36 -5.92
N LEU A 170 -11.14 3.19 -4.91
CA LEU A 170 -9.71 3.02 -5.08
C LEU A 170 -9.36 1.68 -5.74
N HIS A 171 -10.00 0.61 -5.28
CA HIS A 171 -9.81 -0.74 -5.82
C HIS A 171 -10.17 -0.80 -7.33
N ALA A 172 -11.23 -0.11 -7.75
CA ALA A 172 -11.62 -0.01 -9.16
C ALA A 172 -10.57 0.68 -10.05
N LEU A 173 -9.66 1.49 -9.47
CA LEU A 173 -8.53 2.09 -10.18
C LEU A 173 -7.33 1.14 -10.33
N ARG A 174 -7.39 -0.05 -9.70
CA ARG A 174 -6.41 -1.14 -9.82
C ARG A 174 -4.96 -0.75 -9.47
N PRO A 175 -4.70 -0.07 -8.35
CA PRO A 175 -3.32 0.10 -7.88
C PRO A 175 -2.73 -1.27 -7.54
N HIS A 176 -1.40 -1.35 -7.45
CA HIS A 176 -0.71 -2.60 -7.12
C HIS A 176 -0.92 -3.00 -5.66
N GLU A 177 -0.94 -2.01 -4.77
CA GLU A 177 -1.16 -2.21 -3.33
C GLU A 177 -2.10 -1.15 -2.78
N ILE A 178 -2.97 -1.56 -1.84
CA ILE A 178 -3.79 -0.66 -1.03
C ILE A 178 -3.43 -0.89 0.43
N GLN A 179 -2.70 0.02 1.03
CA GLN A 179 -2.42 -0.04 2.45
C GLN A 179 -3.61 0.46 3.26
N LEU A 180 -4.09 -0.38 4.14
CA LEU A 180 -5.18 -0.09 5.06
C LEU A 180 -4.60 0.33 6.41
N GLY A 181 -4.38 1.64 6.58
CA GLY A 181 -3.91 2.21 7.82
C GLY A 181 -5.03 2.46 8.81
N VAL A 182 -4.70 2.44 10.11
CA VAL A 182 -5.58 2.91 11.18
C VAL A 182 -4.99 4.16 11.79
N LEU A 183 -5.82 5.17 12.02
CA LEU A 183 -5.38 6.45 12.55
C LEU A 183 -4.61 6.27 13.86
N LYS A 184 -3.46 6.95 13.96
CA LYS A 184 -2.63 7.00 15.16
C LYS A 184 -2.61 8.42 15.74
N ARG A 185 -2.64 8.53 17.05
CA ARG A 185 -2.45 9.80 17.74
C ARG A 185 -0.98 10.20 17.72
N LEU A 186 -0.58 10.96 16.72
CA LEU A 186 0.78 11.47 16.64
C LEU A 186 0.92 12.74 17.49
N ARG A 187 1.84 12.71 18.44
CA ARG A 187 2.03 13.79 19.42
C ARG A 187 2.36 15.11 18.74
N GLY A 188 1.64 16.16 19.12
CA GLY A 188 1.85 17.51 18.60
C GLY A 188 1.05 17.87 17.35
N THR A 189 0.43 16.90 16.66
CA THR A 189 -0.40 17.17 15.48
C THR A 189 -1.63 18.01 15.84
N PRO A 190 -2.17 18.80 14.88
CA PRO A 190 -3.39 19.56 15.10
C PRO A 190 -4.56 18.66 15.55
N LEU A 191 -4.74 17.50 14.89
CA LEU A 191 -5.79 16.55 15.24
C LEU A 191 -5.66 16.03 16.67
N ALA A 192 -4.46 15.70 17.13
CA ALA A 192 -4.24 15.24 18.52
C ALA A 192 -4.58 16.33 19.56
N ARG A 193 -4.53 17.61 19.20
CA ARG A 193 -4.97 18.73 20.06
C ARG A 193 -6.48 18.92 20.06
N ARG A 194 -7.13 18.71 18.90
CA ARG A 194 -8.60 18.82 18.73
C ARG A 194 -9.35 17.61 19.30
N SER A 195 -8.71 16.46 19.43
CA SER A 195 -9.30 15.22 19.97
C SER A 195 -9.20 15.14 21.50
N ARG A 196 -9.50 16.26 22.21
CA ARG A 196 -9.50 16.33 23.68
C ARG A 196 -10.93 16.33 24.21
N PRO A 197 -11.15 15.97 25.48
CA PRO A 197 -12.47 16.09 26.10
C PRO A 197 -13.06 17.50 25.95
N GLY A 198 -14.35 17.59 25.67
CA GLY A 198 -15.07 18.85 25.47
C GLY A 198 -15.03 19.43 24.04
N GLN A 199 -14.43 18.70 23.10
CA GLN A 199 -14.46 19.05 21.67
C GLN A 199 -15.77 18.58 21.00
N PRO A 200 -16.14 19.12 19.81
CA PRO A 200 -17.27 18.66 19.03
C PRO A 200 -17.29 17.14 18.84
N ALA A 201 -18.48 16.54 18.74
CA ALA A 201 -18.67 15.10 18.68
C ALA A 201 -17.90 14.42 17.55
N GLU A 202 -17.74 15.07 16.39
CA GLU A 202 -16.95 14.55 15.27
C GLU A 202 -15.45 14.41 15.57
N PHE A 203 -14.94 15.05 16.63
CA PHE A 203 -13.58 14.92 17.14
C PHE A 203 -13.53 14.17 18.48
N ALA A 204 -14.63 13.58 18.91
CA ALA A 204 -14.66 12.68 20.07
C ALA A 204 -13.95 11.38 19.72
N MET A 205 -12.69 11.27 20.09
CA MET A 205 -11.83 10.14 19.72
C MET A 205 -11.18 9.55 20.97
N VAL A 206 -11.20 8.24 21.05
CA VAL A 206 -10.49 7.46 22.08
C VAL A 206 -9.31 6.78 21.42
N TYR A 207 -8.14 6.91 22.02
CA TYR A 207 -6.90 6.31 21.53
C TYR A 207 -6.33 5.34 22.54
N ASP A 208 -5.59 4.34 22.08
CA ASP A 208 -4.81 3.48 22.94
C ASP A 208 -3.81 4.33 23.75
N ALA A 209 -3.67 3.99 25.02
CA ALA A 209 -2.71 4.63 25.91
C ALA A 209 -1.25 4.20 25.62
N GLN A 210 -1.10 3.05 24.98
CA GLN A 210 0.21 2.48 24.63
C GLN A 210 0.55 2.72 23.15
N PRO A 211 1.85 2.79 22.79
CA PRO A 211 2.27 2.80 21.41
C PRO A 211 1.71 1.60 20.64
N PRO A 212 1.27 1.80 19.41
CA PRO A 212 1.44 2.97 18.53
C PRO A 212 0.34 4.03 18.65
N TYR A 213 -0.42 4.10 19.75
CA TYR A 213 -1.48 5.08 20.05
C TYR A 213 -2.59 5.08 19.00
N THR A 214 -3.00 3.90 18.59
CA THR A 214 -4.03 3.68 17.58
C THR A 214 -5.40 4.14 18.09
N VAL A 215 -6.23 4.73 17.22
CA VAL A 215 -7.61 5.06 17.58
C VAL A 215 -8.36 3.78 17.93
N GLN A 216 -9.14 3.85 19.00
CA GLN A 216 -9.97 2.75 19.51
C GLN A 216 -11.46 2.99 19.26
N GLN A 217 -11.84 4.25 19.13
CA GLN A 217 -13.21 4.67 18.88
C GLN A 217 -13.20 6.11 18.37
N THR A 218 -14.18 6.46 17.52
CA THR A 218 -14.47 7.82 17.11
C THR A 218 -15.94 8.13 17.34
N GLY A 219 -16.36 9.37 17.07
CA GLY A 219 -17.79 9.73 17.06
C GLY A 219 -18.62 9.02 15.98
N ALA A 220 -17.99 8.39 14.99
CA ALA A 220 -18.63 7.75 13.84
C ALA A 220 -18.41 6.24 13.75
N VAL A 221 -17.46 5.70 14.53
CA VAL A 221 -17.03 4.29 14.51
C VAL A 221 -16.84 3.83 15.94
N ASP A 222 -17.44 2.71 16.32
CA ASP A 222 -17.29 2.13 17.64
C ASP A 222 -16.04 1.26 17.81
N HIS A 223 -15.81 0.79 19.02
CA HIS A 223 -14.63 0.00 19.35
C HIS A 223 -14.57 -1.36 18.66
N GLU A 224 -15.71 -2.01 18.46
CA GLU A 224 -15.75 -3.31 17.78
C GLU A 224 -15.50 -3.15 16.26
N GLU A 225 -16.03 -2.11 15.65
CA GLU A 225 -15.73 -1.77 14.25
C GLU A 225 -14.24 -1.50 14.03
N VAL A 226 -13.57 -0.82 14.97
CA VAL A 226 -12.11 -0.62 14.88
C VAL A 226 -11.34 -1.94 14.98
N LYS A 227 -11.74 -2.84 15.88
CA LYS A 227 -11.14 -4.17 16.00
C LYS A 227 -11.37 -5.01 14.75
N ASP A 228 -12.58 -4.98 14.20
CA ASP A 228 -12.91 -5.67 12.95
C ASP A 228 -12.05 -5.16 11.81
N PHE A 229 -11.87 -3.84 11.73
CA PHE A 229 -11.02 -3.22 10.72
C PHE A 229 -9.54 -3.61 10.87
N LEU A 230 -9.01 -3.64 12.08
CA LEU A 230 -7.62 -4.07 12.34
C LEU A 230 -7.38 -5.50 11.85
N ARG A 231 -8.34 -6.40 12.08
CA ARG A 231 -8.29 -7.78 11.58
C ARG A 231 -8.37 -7.82 10.06
N LEU A 232 -9.32 -7.08 9.49
CA LEU A 232 -9.48 -6.95 8.04
C LEU A 232 -8.21 -6.43 7.38
N ALA A 233 -7.63 -5.35 7.89
CA ALA A 233 -6.40 -4.76 7.36
C ALA A 233 -5.23 -5.75 7.41
N ARG A 234 -5.10 -6.53 8.50
CA ARG A 234 -4.08 -7.56 8.62
C ARG A 234 -4.26 -8.68 7.59
N TYR A 235 -5.49 -9.15 7.37
CA TYR A 235 -5.76 -10.18 6.37
C TYR A 235 -5.59 -9.66 4.95
N TRP A 236 -5.96 -8.39 4.70
CA TRP A 236 -5.71 -7.73 3.42
C TRP A 236 -4.22 -7.73 3.06
N ASP A 237 -3.39 -7.39 4.02
CA ASP A 237 -1.92 -7.37 3.87
C ASP A 237 -1.36 -8.76 3.53
N LEU A 238 -1.86 -9.80 4.21
CA LEU A 238 -1.44 -11.18 4.00
C LEU A 238 -1.88 -11.76 2.65
N LEU A 239 -3.01 -11.33 2.13
CA LEU A 239 -3.62 -11.88 0.93
C LEU A 239 -3.42 -10.99 -0.29
N ALA A 240 -3.92 -9.76 -0.27
CA ALA A 240 -3.88 -8.86 -1.41
C ALA A 240 -2.49 -8.25 -1.62
N ASN A 241 -1.99 -7.50 -0.62
CA ASN A 241 -0.70 -6.78 -0.75
C ASN A 241 0.51 -7.72 -0.86
N SER A 242 0.38 -8.97 -0.40
CA SER A 242 1.46 -9.95 -0.56
C SER A 242 1.72 -10.35 -2.03
N GLY A 243 0.77 -10.08 -2.93
CA GLY A 243 0.82 -10.49 -4.33
C GLY A 243 0.71 -12.00 -4.59
N ARG A 244 0.61 -12.82 -3.51
CA ARG A 244 0.66 -14.30 -3.60
C ARG A 244 -0.65 -14.93 -4.04
N PHE A 245 -1.76 -14.23 -3.93
CA PHE A 245 -3.11 -14.75 -4.14
C PHE A 245 -3.88 -13.99 -5.21
N ALA A 246 -3.19 -13.47 -6.24
CA ALA A 246 -3.78 -12.57 -7.24
C ALA A 246 -5.04 -13.14 -7.89
N ARG A 247 -5.00 -14.39 -8.37
CA ARG A 247 -6.14 -15.05 -9.03
C ARG A 247 -7.26 -15.40 -8.05
N SER A 248 -6.89 -15.87 -6.86
CA SER A 248 -7.86 -16.19 -5.81
C SER A 248 -8.54 -14.95 -5.27
N MET A 249 -7.82 -13.84 -5.17
CA MET A 249 -8.38 -12.54 -4.80
C MET A 249 -9.36 -12.01 -5.86
N GLU A 250 -9.10 -12.20 -7.15
CA GLU A 250 -10.08 -11.88 -8.21
C GLU A 250 -11.39 -12.61 -8.00
N LEU A 251 -11.36 -13.89 -7.62
CA LEU A 251 -12.58 -14.67 -7.32
C LEU A 251 -13.26 -14.17 -6.03
N LEU A 252 -12.48 -13.88 -5.00
CA LEU A 252 -13.00 -13.43 -3.70
C LEU A 252 -13.70 -12.09 -3.80
N LEU A 253 -13.13 -11.15 -4.56
CA LEU A 253 -13.60 -9.76 -4.62
C LEU A 253 -14.71 -9.53 -5.66
N GLN A 254 -15.20 -10.57 -6.32
CA GLN A 254 -16.33 -10.46 -7.24
C GLN A 254 -17.61 -10.01 -6.51
N GLY A 255 -18.35 -9.10 -7.13
CA GLY A 255 -19.62 -8.58 -6.63
C GLY A 255 -19.70 -7.06 -6.73
N GLU A 256 -20.71 -6.48 -6.12
CA GLU A 256 -20.95 -5.02 -6.16
C GLU A 256 -19.93 -4.21 -5.34
N SER A 257 -19.39 -4.81 -4.27
CA SER A 257 -18.40 -4.17 -3.39
C SER A 257 -17.27 -5.14 -3.05
N ALA A 258 -16.07 -4.81 -3.50
CA ALA A 258 -14.86 -5.56 -3.17
C ALA A 258 -14.58 -5.49 -1.65
N PHE A 259 -14.84 -4.33 -1.03
CA PHE A 259 -14.70 -4.18 0.43
C PHE A 259 -15.63 -5.10 1.20
N ALA A 260 -16.92 -5.13 0.83
CA ALA A 260 -17.90 -5.97 1.51
C ALA A 260 -17.58 -7.47 1.32
N ALA A 261 -17.16 -7.88 0.12
CA ALA A 261 -16.76 -9.25 -0.16
C ALA A 261 -15.55 -9.67 0.71
N PHE A 262 -14.55 -8.81 0.80
CA PHE A 262 -13.37 -9.08 1.63
C PHE A 262 -13.69 -9.03 3.13
N ALA A 263 -14.51 -8.09 3.59
CA ALA A 263 -14.95 -8.01 4.99
C ALA A 263 -15.73 -9.27 5.41
N GLY A 264 -16.58 -9.79 4.52
CA GLY A 264 -17.26 -11.07 4.73
C GLY A 264 -16.29 -12.23 4.94
N PHE A 265 -15.27 -12.34 4.10
CA PHE A 265 -14.20 -13.33 4.26
C PHE A 265 -13.39 -13.11 5.56
N ALA A 266 -12.98 -11.90 5.84
CA ALA A 266 -12.19 -11.56 7.03
C ALA A 266 -12.93 -11.93 8.33
N ASN A 267 -14.23 -11.62 8.40
CA ASN A 267 -15.08 -11.98 9.52
C ASN A 267 -15.27 -13.50 9.64
N TRP A 268 -15.43 -14.21 8.53
CA TRP A 268 -15.52 -15.66 8.54
C TRP A 268 -14.20 -16.30 8.98
N LEU A 269 -13.07 -15.83 8.46
CA LEU A 269 -11.73 -16.33 8.81
C LEU A 269 -11.46 -16.15 10.31
N TRP A 270 -11.80 -14.97 10.87
CA TRP A 270 -11.68 -14.70 12.30
C TRP A 270 -12.54 -15.65 13.13
N ARG A 271 -13.82 -15.85 12.78
CA ARG A 271 -14.70 -16.77 13.52
C ARG A 271 -14.19 -18.22 13.49
N THR A 272 -13.55 -18.62 12.40
CA THR A 272 -13.05 -19.99 12.21
C THR A 272 -11.70 -20.23 12.88
N THR A 273 -10.81 -19.24 12.90
CA THR A 273 -9.41 -19.42 13.33
C THR A 273 -9.09 -18.74 14.66
N GLN A 274 -9.76 -17.65 15.00
CA GLN A 274 -9.46 -16.74 16.12
C GLN A 274 -8.01 -16.21 16.07
N ASP A 275 -7.35 -16.27 14.90
CA ASP A 275 -5.95 -15.93 14.68
C ASP A 275 -5.80 -14.77 13.71
N THR A 276 -4.94 -13.80 14.03
CA THR A 276 -4.41 -12.80 13.09
C THR A 276 -2.90 -12.95 12.84
N ALA A 277 -2.25 -13.82 13.62
CA ALA A 277 -0.84 -14.16 13.52
C ALA A 277 -0.68 -15.65 13.19
N GLY A 278 0.48 -16.04 12.64
CA GLY A 278 0.76 -17.46 12.34
C GLY A 278 -0.09 -18.07 11.21
N LEU A 279 -0.76 -17.24 10.41
CA LEU A 279 -1.45 -17.68 9.21
C LEU A 279 -0.44 -17.91 8.08
N THR A 280 -0.02 -19.16 7.92
CA THR A 280 0.90 -19.53 6.84
C THR A 280 0.20 -19.50 5.48
N PRO A 281 0.94 -19.39 4.36
CA PRO A 281 0.35 -19.47 3.03
C PRO A 281 -0.54 -20.71 2.83
N GLU A 282 -0.17 -21.85 3.38
CA GLU A 282 -0.94 -23.10 3.29
C GLU A 282 -2.29 -22.99 4.01
N ARG A 283 -2.29 -22.45 5.22
CA ARG A 283 -3.53 -22.20 5.98
C ARG A 283 -4.45 -21.22 5.26
N LEU A 284 -3.88 -20.22 4.59
CA LEU A 284 -4.64 -19.25 3.79
C LEU A 284 -5.22 -19.88 2.52
N VAL A 285 -4.47 -20.76 1.84
CA VAL A 285 -4.99 -21.55 0.70
C VAL A 285 -6.18 -22.39 1.13
N ASP A 286 -6.05 -23.15 2.23
CA ASP A 286 -7.13 -24.02 2.73
C ASP A 286 -8.36 -23.20 3.16
N ALA A 287 -8.15 -22.04 3.80
CA ALA A 287 -9.22 -21.13 4.20
C ALA A 287 -9.96 -20.52 2.98
N LEU A 288 -9.21 -20.03 1.98
CA LEU A 288 -9.78 -19.50 0.74
C LEU A 288 -10.59 -20.58 -0.01
N SER A 289 -10.04 -21.79 -0.13
CA SER A 289 -10.75 -22.91 -0.77
C SER A 289 -12.08 -23.18 -0.07
N THR A 290 -12.07 -23.32 1.25
CA THR A 290 -13.27 -23.57 2.05
C THR A 290 -14.29 -22.44 1.90
N TYR A 291 -13.86 -21.19 2.00
CA TYR A 291 -14.76 -20.03 1.93
C TYR A 291 -15.37 -19.88 0.53
N LEU A 292 -14.56 -19.94 -0.51
CA LEU A 292 -15.03 -19.74 -1.89
C LEU A 292 -15.98 -20.85 -2.33
N CYS A 293 -15.71 -22.09 -1.96
CA CYS A 293 -16.61 -23.20 -2.28
C CYS A 293 -17.87 -23.22 -1.39
N ALA A 294 -17.69 -23.19 -0.06
CA ALA A 294 -18.82 -23.43 0.85
C ALA A 294 -19.66 -22.18 1.13
N GLN A 295 -19.07 -20.98 1.16
CA GLN A 295 -19.79 -19.74 1.46
C GLN A 295 -20.20 -18.95 0.22
N ARG A 296 -19.36 -19.01 -0.86
CA ARG A 296 -19.64 -18.30 -2.10
C ARG A 296 -20.24 -19.20 -3.20
N GLY A 297 -20.27 -20.52 -2.98
CA GLY A 297 -20.85 -21.50 -3.92
C GLY A 297 -20.09 -21.62 -5.25
N LEU A 298 -18.82 -21.24 -5.29
CA LEU A 298 -18.02 -21.35 -6.52
C LEU A 298 -17.65 -22.81 -6.81
N PRO A 299 -17.57 -23.23 -8.08
CA PRO A 299 -17.15 -24.57 -8.44
C PRO A 299 -15.75 -24.90 -7.92
N GLU A 300 -15.61 -26.06 -7.29
CA GLU A 300 -14.33 -26.52 -6.70
C GLU A 300 -13.18 -26.50 -7.72
N THR A 301 -13.43 -26.87 -8.96
CA THR A 301 -12.42 -26.87 -10.03
C THR A 301 -11.88 -25.47 -10.30
N VAL A 302 -12.74 -24.45 -10.38
CA VAL A 302 -12.35 -23.05 -10.62
C VAL A 302 -11.52 -22.52 -9.46
N VAL A 303 -11.97 -22.77 -8.23
CA VAL A 303 -11.27 -22.33 -7.01
C VAL A 303 -9.89 -22.99 -6.90
N ARG A 304 -9.84 -24.31 -7.11
CA ARG A 304 -8.61 -25.09 -7.07
C ARG A 304 -7.59 -24.63 -8.12
N ASP A 305 -8.03 -24.38 -9.35
CA ASP A 305 -7.14 -23.96 -10.43
C ASP A 305 -6.54 -22.57 -10.15
N ALA A 306 -7.33 -21.62 -9.60
CA ALA A 306 -6.85 -20.33 -9.18
C ALA A 306 -5.82 -20.44 -8.03
N LEU A 307 -6.16 -21.19 -6.97
CA LEU A 307 -5.28 -21.41 -5.84
C LEU A 307 -4.00 -22.15 -6.22
N LEU A 308 -4.07 -23.12 -7.11
CA LEU A 308 -2.90 -23.86 -7.60
C LEU A 308 -1.95 -22.92 -8.36
N ALA A 309 -2.48 -22.09 -9.24
CA ALA A 309 -1.68 -21.12 -10.00
C ALA A 309 -0.99 -20.11 -9.07
N ASP A 310 -1.71 -19.57 -8.07
CA ASP A 310 -1.18 -18.65 -7.08
C ASP A 310 -0.09 -19.33 -6.22
N TYR A 311 -0.38 -20.56 -5.74
CA TYR A 311 0.53 -21.28 -4.84
C TYR A 311 1.85 -21.63 -5.53
N VAL A 312 1.76 -22.17 -6.75
CA VAL A 312 2.96 -22.51 -7.56
C VAL A 312 3.74 -21.24 -7.90
N GLY A 313 3.05 -20.17 -8.32
CA GLY A 313 3.66 -18.88 -8.65
C GLY A 313 4.38 -18.22 -7.47
N SER A 314 3.92 -18.46 -6.25
CA SER A 314 4.54 -17.92 -5.02
C SER A 314 5.84 -18.61 -4.62
N GLY A 315 6.21 -19.75 -5.23
CA GLY A 315 7.35 -20.56 -4.88
C GLY A 315 7.25 -21.29 -3.52
N ALA A 316 6.04 -21.38 -2.95
CA ALA A 316 5.78 -22.10 -1.71
C ALA A 316 6.04 -23.61 -1.86
N ARG A 317 6.50 -24.27 -0.79
CA ARG A 317 6.99 -25.67 -0.86
C ARG A 317 6.17 -26.66 -0.03
N ALA A 318 5.34 -26.18 0.89
CA ALA A 318 4.48 -27.04 1.68
C ALA A 318 3.32 -27.58 0.84
N SER A 319 2.47 -28.43 1.42
CA SER A 319 1.34 -29.06 0.69
C SER A 319 0.03 -28.74 1.41
N PRO A 320 -0.70 -27.64 1.03
CA PRO A 320 -1.99 -27.34 1.60
C PRO A 320 -2.98 -28.46 1.29
N ALA A 321 -3.94 -28.70 2.20
CA ALA A 321 -4.89 -29.80 2.08
C ALA A 321 -5.77 -29.67 0.82
N ALA A 322 -6.18 -28.44 0.49
CA ALA A 322 -7.00 -28.12 -0.68
C ALA A 322 -6.31 -28.43 -2.03
N LEU A 323 -4.96 -28.49 -2.07
CA LEU A 323 -4.19 -28.75 -3.28
C LEU A 323 -3.49 -30.12 -3.26
N ARG A 324 -3.88 -31.01 -2.32
CA ARG A 324 -3.27 -32.33 -2.21
C ARG A 324 -3.48 -33.14 -3.49
N GLY A 325 -2.38 -33.66 -4.04
CA GLY A 325 -2.38 -34.42 -5.30
C GLY A 325 -2.37 -33.58 -6.58
N CYS A 326 -2.52 -32.26 -6.48
CA CYS A 326 -2.49 -31.34 -7.64
C CYS A 326 -1.14 -30.62 -7.80
N LEU A 327 -0.33 -30.60 -6.76
CA LEU A 327 0.99 -29.93 -6.82
C LEU A 327 1.96 -30.70 -7.72
N PRO A 328 2.75 -30.00 -8.57
CA PRO A 328 3.80 -30.65 -9.34
C PRO A 328 4.77 -31.35 -8.39
N ARG A 329 5.14 -32.61 -8.71
CA ARG A 329 6.17 -33.30 -7.95
C ARG A 329 7.44 -32.46 -7.99
N SER A 330 7.93 -32.00 -6.82
CA SER A 330 9.23 -31.34 -6.72
C SER A 330 10.28 -32.25 -7.33
N ALA A 331 11.01 -31.77 -8.33
CA ALA A 331 12.18 -32.47 -8.82
C ALA A 331 13.08 -32.74 -7.61
N PRO A 332 13.67 -33.98 -7.46
CA PRO A 332 14.56 -34.25 -6.38
C PRO A 332 15.71 -33.25 -6.42
N ALA A 333 16.00 -32.62 -5.27
CA ALA A 333 17.11 -31.68 -5.15
C ALA A 333 18.34 -32.34 -5.77
N SER A 334 18.82 -31.79 -6.88
CA SER A 334 20.06 -32.24 -7.51
C SER A 334 21.16 -32.24 -6.43
N GLY A 335 21.75 -33.41 -6.21
CA GLY A 335 22.63 -33.70 -5.09
C GLY A 335 23.68 -32.63 -4.85
N LYS A 336 23.94 -32.34 -3.57
CA LYS A 336 25.16 -31.64 -3.16
C LYS A 336 26.35 -32.22 -3.90
N PRO A 337 27.20 -31.41 -4.52
CA PRO A 337 28.47 -31.92 -4.98
C PRO A 337 29.23 -32.50 -3.76
N ALA A 338 29.66 -33.75 -3.89
CA ALA A 338 30.47 -34.45 -2.89
C ALA A 338 31.68 -33.60 -2.53
N GLY A 339 31.98 -33.54 -1.24
CA GLY A 339 33.08 -32.76 -0.70
C GLY A 339 34.39 -33.02 -1.39
N GLY A 340 35.03 -31.94 -1.84
CA GLY A 340 36.48 -31.94 -2.15
C GLY A 340 37.24 -31.88 -0.85
N GLU A 341 38.12 -32.83 -0.69
CA GLU A 341 39.06 -32.99 0.41
C GLU A 341 39.93 -31.74 0.59
N ARG A 342 40.14 -31.38 1.84
CA ARG A 342 41.17 -30.40 2.22
C ARG A 342 42.56 -31.02 2.05
N GLN A 343 43.41 -30.38 1.34
CA GLN A 343 44.86 -30.34 1.57
C GLN A 343 45.30 -28.93 1.86
#